data_cbbc9538ebf410231d9f9d6546384073
#
_entry.id   cbbc9538ebf410231d9f9d6546384073
#
_cell.length_a   1.000
_cell.length_b   1.000
_cell.length_c   1.000
_cell.angle_alpha   90.00
_cell.angle_beta   90.00
_cell.angle_gamma   90.00
#
_symmetry.space_group_name_H-M   'P 1'
#
loop_
_entity.id
_entity.type
_entity.pdbx_description
1 polymer ?
#
loop_
_entity_poly.entity_id
_entity_poly.type
_entity_poly.pdbx_seq_one_letter_code
_entity_poly.pdbx_strand_id
1 'polypeptide(L)'
;MATPHIRAYRGKRIHMIGIGGSSMSGLAQMLLAQGYRLTGSDNLETYATRGLRDMGVPVTIGHCAENVHGAELVIYTVAILPDNPERVEAERLGLPTLERATLLGQLMEGSPVAIGVCGTHGKTSTTSMLAQALVVAGADPTVHIGGSLDFIGGSTRVGAGRVFLTEACEFNASFLHLRPTVAVVTNIDEDHLDFYHDIDDIQDAFRRFLKLLPKEGHAVGNGDDPRVTALLQELDCHTVTFGMGVCCDWRPVNLTYDARGCASFDASRHGKTLGHVTLRVGGFFHVYNALAAVACAWTQNADIEKVCEALSQFEGAHRRFERTGEIDGVQLYHDYGHNPAEMRNVLSVAKLQPHNRLWAVMQPHTYSRVKRLFQDYLTCTRDADITLVTDIYAAREKDPGDIKAIQLVEGMRANGLTAVHTPTFDDTEDYLRKHWQPGDLVLTMGCGNINQLNDQMNEHERAKEAGPM
;
A
#
# COMPACT_ATOMS: atom_id res chain seq x y z
N MET A 1 -11.15 26.38 15.83
CA MET A 1 -9.92 26.40 16.66
C MET A 1 -8.72 26.16 15.75
N ALA A 2 -7.52 26.65 16.08
CA ALA A 2 -6.32 26.31 15.30
C ALA A 2 -6.01 24.81 15.44
N THR A 3 -5.49 24.18 14.37
CA THR A 3 -5.09 22.78 14.39
C THR A 3 -4.02 22.55 15.46
N PRO A 4 -4.23 21.60 16.41
CA PRO A 4 -3.24 21.35 17.45
C PRO A 4 -1.97 20.76 16.86
N HIS A 5 -0.80 21.15 17.41
CA HIS A 5 0.47 20.59 17.01
C HIS A 5 0.96 19.58 18.05
N ILE A 6 1.32 18.38 17.60
CA ILE A 6 1.66 17.24 18.47
C ILE A 6 2.74 17.58 19.52
N ARG A 7 3.73 18.40 19.18
CA ARG A 7 4.81 18.80 20.10
C ARG A 7 4.32 19.49 21.40
N ALA A 8 3.14 20.14 21.36
CA ALA A 8 2.55 20.79 22.54
C ALA A 8 1.97 19.77 23.55
N TYR A 9 1.92 18.48 23.17
CA TYR A 9 1.33 17.42 23.98
C TYR A 9 2.38 16.43 24.53
N ARG A 10 3.67 16.79 24.52
CA ARG A 10 4.69 15.98 25.21
C ARG A 10 4.39 15.89 26.70
N GLY A 11 4.46 14.66 27.23
CA GLY A 11 4.14 14.35 28.63
C GLY A 11 2.64 14.31 28.95
N LYS A 12 1.78 14.70 28.02
CA LYS A 12 0.33 14.68 28.15
C LYS A 12 -0.24 13.33 27.68
N ARG A 13 -1.47 13.03 28.14
CA ARG A 13 -2.18 11.81 27.72
C ARG A 13 -2.86 12.03 26.38
N ILE A 14 -2.49 11.21 25.40
CA ILE A 14 -3.06 11.21 24.05
C ILE A 14 -3.88 9.95 23.88
N HIS A 15 -5.11 10.09 23.37
CA HIS A 15 -5.97 8.96 23.03
C HIS A 15 -6.07 8.79 21.52
N MET A 16 -5.92 7.56 21.01
CA MET A 16 -5.97 7.25 19.58
C MET A 16 -7.15 6.34 19.27
N ILE A 17 -8.15 6.85 18.52
CA ILE A 17 -9.32 6.11 18.09
C ILE A 17 -8.99 5.31 16.81
N GLY A 18 -9.26 4.00 16.82
CA GLY A 18 -8.88 3.08 15.75
C GLY A 18 -7.38 2.78 15.73
N ILE A 19 -6.77 2.65 16.90
CA ILE A 19 -5.31 2.52 17.09
C ILE A 19 -4.72 1.25 16.45
N GLY A 20 -5.54 0.20 16.27
CA GLY A 20 -5.14 -1.06 15.63
C GLY A 20 -5.10 -1.02 14.10
N GLY A 21 -5.53 0.07 13.48
CA GLY A 21 -5.40 0.26 12.04
C GLY A 21 -3.92 0.31 11.59
N SER A 22 -3.60 -0.20 10.38
CA SER A 22 -2.22 -0.36 9.90
C SER A 22 -1.39 0.92 10.01
N SER A 23 -1.93 2.07 9.58
CA SER A 23 -1.23 3.35 9.70
C SER A 23 -1.26 3.90 11.13
N MET A 24 -2.38 3.77 11.85
CA MET A 24 -2.52 4.29 13.21
C MET A 24 -1.56 3.61 14.19
N SER A 25 -1.42 2.29 14.10
CA SER A 25 -0.49 1.53 14.95
C SER A 25 0.96 1.93 14.72
N GLY A 26 1.35 2.18 13.48
CA GLY A 26 2.67 2.69 13.15
C GLY A 26 2.95 4.08 13.72
N LEU A 27 1.97 5.00 13.62
CA LEU A 27 2.09 6.33 14.24
C LEU A 27 2.16 6.25 15.77
N ALA A 28 1.41 5.31 16.38
CA ALA A 28 1.51 5.05 17.82
C ALA A 28 2.93 4.62 18.22
N GLN A 29 3.56 3.72 17.47
CA GLN A 29 4.95 3.31 17.69
C GLN A 29 5.93 4.48 17.59
N MET A 30 5.77 5.35 16.59
CA MET A 30 6.60 6.56 16.45
C MET A 30 6.45 7.51 17.62
N LEU A 31 5.20 7.73 18.08
CA LEU A 31 4.93 8.57 19.24
C LEU A 31 5.51 7.98 20.52
N LEU A 32 5.39 6.65 20.74
CA LEU A 32 5.99 5.96 21.87
C LEU A 32 7.51 6.12 21.90
N ALA A 33 8.18 5.91 20.75
CA ALA A 33 9.62 6.08 20.64
C ALA A 33 10.08 7.52 20.94
N GLN A 34 9.18 8.52 20.73
CA GLN A 34 9.41 9.90 21.10
C GLN A 34 9.02 10.25 22.54
N GLY A 35 8.58 9.25 23.36
CA GLY A 35 8.24 9.41 24.76
C GLY A 35 6.84 9.98 25.04
N TYR A 36 5.92 9.90 24.09
CA TYR A 36 4.52 10.29 24.32
C TYR A 36 3.76 9.23 25.13
N ARG A 37 2.78 9.66 25.92
CA ARG A 37 1.92 8.79 26.73
C ARG A 37 0.62 8.52 25.97
N LEU A 38 0.45 7.27 25.54
CA LEU A 38 -0.68 6.88 24.68
C LEU A 38 -1.69 6.01 25.42
N THR A 39 -2.94 6.15 25.02
CA THR A 39 -4.02 5.17 25.18
C THR A 39 -4.74 5.05 23.85
N GLY A 40 -5.51 4.00 23.63
CA GLY A 40 -6.28 3.89 22.38
C GLY A 40 -7.43 2.92 22.47
N SER A 41 -8.25 2.92 21.44
CA SER A 41 -9.39 2.03 21.26
C SER A 41 -9.42 1.48 19.83
N ASP A 42 -10.00 0.30 19.67
CA ASP A 42 -10.30 -0.29 18.37
C ASP A 42 -11.52 -1.21 18.49
N ASN A 43 -12.24 -1.45 17.40
CA ASN A 43 -13.37 -2.37 17.38
C ASN A 43 -12.95 -3.84 17.46
N LEU A 44 -11.75 -4.17 17.02
CA LEU A 44 -11.26 -5.54 16.89
C LEU A 44 -9.93 -5.71 17.62
N GLU A 45 -9.78 -6.88 18.22
CA GLU A 45 -8.46 -7.31 18.66
C GLU A 45 -7.67 -7.86 17.48
N THR A 46 -6.55 -7.21 17.16
CA THR A 46 -5.68 -7.55 16.04
C THR A 46 -4.26 -7.81 16.54
N TYR A 47 -3.39 -8.32 15.67
CA TYR A 47 -1.97 -8.40 15.98
C TYR A 47 -1.39 -7.02 16.36
N ALA A 48 -1.80 -5.95 15.68
CA ALA A 48 -1.35 -4.60 15.98
C ALA A 48 -1.78 -4.11 17.37
N THR A 49 -3.05 -4.34 17.77
CA THR A 49 -3.53 -3.96 19.12
C THR A 49 -2.81 -4.74 20.21
N ARG A 50 -2.53 -6.03 20.00
CA ARG A 50 -1.74 -6.86 20.93
C ARG A 50 -0.32 -6.34 21.04
N GLY A 51 0.37 -6.11 19.91
CA GLY A 51 1.73 -5.58 19.91
C GLY A 51 1.85 -4.22 20.62
N LEU A 52 0.86 -3.33 20.49
CA LEU A 52 0.83 -2.07 21.22
C LEU A 52 0.64 -2.27 22.73
N ARG A 53 -0.19 -3.23 23.15
CA ARG A 53 -0.29 -3.60 24.58
C ARG A 53 1.02 -4.14 25.14
N ASP A 54 1.72 -4.97 24.38
CA ASP A 54 3.06 -5.49 24.76
C ASP A 54 4.09 -4.36 24.91
N MET A 55 3.93 -3.26 24.15
CA MET A 55 4.69 -2.02 24.29
C MET A 55 4.22 -1.12 25.45
N GLY A 56 3.22 -1.55 26.24
CA GLY A 56 2.73 -0.84 27.40
C GLY A 56 1.62 0.21 27.10
N VAL A 57 1.01 0.18 25.92
CA VAL A 57 -0.14 1.06 25.60
C VAL A 57 -1.44 0.42 26.09
N PRO A 58 -2.23 1.08 26.96
CA PRO A 58 -3.58 0.64 27.27
C PRO A 58 -4.47 0.74 26.03
N VAL A 59 -4.93 -0.40 25.51
CA VAL A 59 -5.84 -0.48 24.35
C VAL A 59 -7.14 -1.12 24.78
N THR A 60 -8.25 -0.40 24.60
CA THR A 60 -9.62 -0.88 24.85
C THR A 60 -10.21 -1.45 23.56
N ILE A 61 -10.86 -2.61 23.62
CA ILE A 61 -11.66 -3.14 22.51
C ILE A 61 -13.10 -2.68 22.68
N GLY A 62 -13.62 -2.06 21.65
CA GLY A 62 -14.90 -1.36 21.63
C GLY A 62 -14.75 0.16 21.79
N HIS A 63 -15.66 0.90 21.15
CA HIS A 63 -15.74 2.35 21.25
C HIS A 63 -16.80 2.77 22.27
N CYS A 64 -16.40 3.53 23.28
CA CYS A 64 -17.32 4.13 24.25
C CYS A 64 -16.82 5.52 24.67
N ALA A 65 -17.75 6.38 25.11
CA ALA A 65 -17.46 7.77 25.48
C ALA A 65 -16.38 7.90 26.56
N GLU A 66 -16.33 6.97 27.49
CA GLU A 66 -15.43 6.97 28.64
C GLU A 66 -13.95 6.79 28.24
N ASN A 67 -13.67 6.20 27.07
CA ASN A 67 -12.29 5.96 26.60
C ASN A 67 -11.47 7.26 26.47
N VAL A 68 -12.11 8.36 26.13
CA VAL A 68 -11.45 9.67 25.97
C VAL A 68 -11.32 10.48 27.27
N HIS A 69 -11.90 10.00 28.37
CA HIS A 69 -11.83 10.73 29.64
C HIS A 69 -10.38 10.82 30.14
N GLY A 70 -9.96 12.04 30.46
CA GLY A 70 -8.61 12.35 30.91
C GLY A 70 -7.57 12.42 29.78
N ALA A 71 -7.98 12.29 28.51
CA ALA A 71 -7.13 12.65 27.37
C ALA A 71 -7.02 14.17 27.25
N GLU A 72 -5.87 14.64 26.77
CA GLU A 72 -5.62 16.06 26.49
C GLU A 72 -5.56 16.33 24.98
N LEU A 73 -5.43 15.26 24.17
CA LEU A 73 -5.54 15.25 22.71
C LEU A 73 -6.16 13.94 22.26
N VAL A 74 -7.06 14.01 21.29
CA VAL A 74 -7.63 12.83 20.63
C VAL A 74 -7.16 12.78 19.19
N ILE A 75 -6.57 11.64 18.79
CA ILE A 75 -6.14 11.39 17.40
C ILE A 75 -7.11 10.39 16.78
N TYR A 76 -7.55 10.66 15.55
CA TYR A 76 -8.46 9.79 14.82
C TYR A 76 -8.12 9.69 13.34
N THR A 77 -8.62 8.67 12.66
CA THR A 77 -8.56 8.51 11.21
C THR A 77 -9.90 8.82 10.58
N VAL A 78 -9.90 9.23 9.30
CA VAL A 78 -11.12 9.43 8.49
C VAL A 78 -12.03 8.19 8.43
N ALA A 79 -11.49 7.01 8.76
CA ALA A 79 -12.25 5.78 8.89
C ALA A 79 -13.27 5.80 10.05
N ILE A 80 -13.02 6.61 11.07
CA ILE A 80 -13.88 6.77 12.23
C ILE A 80 -14.95 7.81 11.91
N LEU A 81 -16.20 7.38 11.86
CA LEU A 81 -17.34 8.24 11.50
C LEU A 81 -17.57 9.34 12.53
N PRO A 82 -18.21 10.46 12.15
CA PRO A 82 -18.50 11.57 13.07
C PRO A 82 -19.40 11.19 14.26
N ASP A 83 -20.26 10.19 14.10
CA ASP A 83 -21.18 9.66 15.14
C ASP A 83 -20.53 8.63 16.09
N ASN A 84 -19.24 8.36 15.93
CA ASN A 84 -18.50 7.50 16.86
C ASN A 84 -18.57 8.09 18.28
N PRO A 85 -18.92 7.31 19.33
CA PRO A 85 -19.16 7.81 20.69
C PRO A 85 -17.94 8.53 21.29
N GLU A 86 -16.73 8.13 20.95
CA GLU A 86 -15.49 8.79 21.40
C GLU A 86 -15.28 10.14 20.73
N ARG A 87 -15.62 10.28 19.43
CA ARG A 87 -15.54 11.57 18.72
C ARG A 87 -16.59 12.54 19.26
N VAL A 88 -17.82 12.07 19.45
CA VAL A 88 -18.93 12.87 20.03
C VAL A 88 -18.55 13.35 21.43
N GLU A 89 -18.01 12.48 22.26
CA GLU A 89 -17.61 12.83 23.62
C GLU A 89 -16.41 13.78 23.66
N ALA A 90 -15.42 13.58 22.78
CA ALA A 90 -14.28 14.49 22.65
C ALA A 90 -14.74 15.92 22.30
N GLU A 91 -15.71 16.05 21.38
CA GLU A 91 -16.30 17.33 21.00
C GLU A 91 -17.06 17.94 22.18
N ARG A 92 -17.91 17.15 22.88
CA ARG A 92 -18.68 17.60 24.07
C ARG A 92 -17.77 18.13 25.17
N LEU A 93 -16.60 17.49 25.37
CA LEU A 93 -15.60 17.90 26.37
C LEU A 93 -14.69 19.05 25.89
N GLY A 94 -14.82 19.47 24.63
CA GLY A 94 -13.95 20.49 24.03
C GLY A 94 -12.49 20.04 23.89
N LEU A 95 -12.24 18.72 23.81
CA LEU A 95 -10.88 18.19 23.64
C LEU A 95 -10.34 18.54 22.25
N PRO A 96 -9.10 18.96 22.16
CA PRO A 96 -8.43 19.12 20.87
C PRO A 96 -8.38 17.79 20.12
N THR A 97 -8.67 17.84 18.82
CA THR A 97 -8.64 16.65 17.95
C THR A 97 -7.63 16.84 16.83
N LEU A 98 -6.95 15.76 16.43
CA LEU A 98 -5.95 15.75 15.35
C LEU A 98 -6.22 14.58 14.41
N GLU A 99 -6.33 14.87 13.13
CA GLU A 99 -6.51 13.84 12.11
C GLU A 99 -5.17 13.16 11.79
N ARG A 100 -5.20 11.85 11.53
CA ARG A 100 -4.04 10.99 11.27
C ARG A 100 -3.07 11.55 10.22
N ALA A 101 -3.57 12.06 9.09
CA ALA A 101 -2.70 12.57 8.01
C ALA A 101 -1.97 13.84 8.46
N THR A 102 -2.63 14.70 9.23
CA THR A 102 -2.01 15.89 9.83
C THR A 102 -0.94 15.50 10.84
N LEU A 103 -1.19 14.49 11.68
CA LEU A 103 -0.17 13.97 12.60
C LEU A 103 1.06 13.47 11.83
N LEU A 104 0.87 12.68 10.77
CA LEU A 104 1.96 12.16 9.95
C LEU A 104 2.81 13.32 9.38
N GLY A 105 2.16 14.36 8.85
CA GLY A 105 2.86 15.57 8.39
C GLY A 105 3.67 16.25 9.48
N GLN A 106 3.11 16.40 10.69
CA GLN A 106 3.81 16.99 11.84
C GLN A 106 5.01 16.15 12.33
N LEU A 107 4.93 14.81 12.20
CA LEU A 107 6.06 13.92 12.50
C LEU A 107 7.19 14.06 11.46
N MET A 108 6.84 14.28 10.20
CA MET A 108 7.81 14.54 9.13
C MET A 108 8.59 15.84 9.34
N GLU A 109 7.95 16.90 9.86
CA GLU A 109 8.58 18.23 10.07
C GLU A 109 9.84 18.20 10.96
N GLY A 110 10.06 17.10 11.70
CA GLY A 110 11.24 16.92 12.54
C GLY A 110 12.47 16.43 11.80
N SER A 111 12.31 15.97 10.55
CA SER A 111 13.35 15.29 9.78
C SER A 111 13.95 16.24 8.73
N PRO A 112 15.29 16.35 8.65
CA PRO A 112 15.94 17.18 7.62
C PRO A 112 15.62 16.72 6.18
N VAL A 113 15.38 15.42 6.00
CA VAL A 113 14.98 14.80 4.74
C VAL A 113 13.65 14.08 4.97
N ALA A 114 12.60 14.58 4.38
CA ALA A 114 11.25 14.03 4.45
C ALA A 114 10.81 13.59 3.05
N ILE A 115 10.78 12.28 2.81
CA ILE A 115 10.47 11.68 1.51
C ILE A 115 9.01 11.22 1.50
N GLY A 116 8.23 11.73 0.56
CA GLY A 116 6.88 11.27 0.28
C GLY A 116 6.81 10.55 -1.07
N VAL A 117 6.43 9.27 -1.08
CA VAL A 117 6.23 8.50 -2.32
C VAL A 117 4.75 8.51 -2.67
N CYS A 118 4.40 9.19 -3.75
CA CYS A 118 3.03 9.30 -4.26
C CYS A 118 2.90 8.70 -5.68
N GLY A 119 1.68 8.62 -6.15
CA GLY A 119 1.30 8.08 -7.44
C GLY A 119 0.11 7.16 -7.33
N THR A 120 -0.63 6.95 -8.40
CA THR A 120 -1.80 6.08 -8.38
C THR A 120 -1.40 4.64 -8.06
N HIS A 121 -0.38 4.13 -8.73
CA HIS A 121 0.10 2.75 -8.59
C HIS A 121 1.59 2.71 -8.17
N GLY A 122 1.99 1.61 -7.49
CA GLY A 122 3.39 1.35 -7.17
C GLY A 122 3.92 2.03 -5.90
N LYS A 123 3.14 2.84 -5.18
CA LYS A 123 3.55 3.54 -3.94
C LYS A 123 4.22 2.60 -2.93
N THR A 124 3.50 1.57 -2.50
CA THR A 124 3.97 0.62 -1.47
C THR A 124 5.26 -0.07 -1.91
N SER A 125 5.31 -0.60 -3.14
CA SER A 125 6.49 -1.30 -3.65
C SER A 125 7.70 -0.36 -3.76
N THR A 126 7.51 0.87 -4.28
CA THR A 126 8.59 1.87 -4.37
C THR A 126 9.07 2.30 -2.98
N THR A 127 8.15 2.54 -2.03
CA THR A 127 8.50 2.91 -0.66
C THR A 127 9.25 1.77 0.04
N SER A 128 8.84 0.52 -0.16
CA SER A 128 9.49 -0.66 0.40
C SER A 128 10.89 -0.87 -0.17
N MET A 129 11.05 -0.76 -1.49
CA MET A 129 12.36 -0.82 -2.17
C MET A 129 13.30 0.29 -1.67
N LEU A 130 12.80 1.51 -1.58
CA LEU A 130 13.56 2.65 -1.09
C LEU A 130 13.91 2.52 0.39
N ALA A 131 13.00 1.99 1.22
CA ALA A 131 13.25 1.74 2.63
C ALA A 131 14.43 0.75 2.81
N GLN A 132 14.39 -0.39 2.12
CA GLN A 132 15.45 -1.39 2.15
C GLN A 132 16.77 -0.80 1.64
N ALA A 133 16.74 -0.08 0.52
CA ALA A 133 17.91 0.55 -0.06
C ALA A 133 18.57 1.56 0.89
N LEU A 134 17.79 2.43 1.53
CA LEU A 134 18.30 3.44 2.46
C LEU A 134 18.85 2.80 3.75
N VAL A 135 18.22 1.74 4.26
CA VAL A 135 18.76 1.01 5.44
C VAL A 135 20.09 0.36 5.11
N VAL A 136 20.20 -0.35 3.98
CA VAL A 136 21.46 -1.01 3.55
C VAL A 136 22.55 0.02 3.24
N ALA A 137 22.17 1.17 2.68
CA ALA A 137 23.10 2.29 2.46
C ALA A 137 23.52 3.01 3.75
N GLY A 138 22.99 2.63 4.92
CA GLY A 138 23.39 3.15 6.23
C GLY A 138 22.70 4.45 6.64
N ALA A 139 21.59 4.83 6.00
CA ALA A 139 20.89 6.08 6.31
C ALA A 139 20.05 6.02 7.60
N ASP A 140 19.77 4.82 8.11
CA ASP A 140 18.93 4.56 9.30
C ASP A 140 17.61 5.34 9.33
N PRO A 141 16.74 5.20 8.29
CA PRO A 141 15.53 6.01 8.16
C PRO A 141 14.43 5.64 9.16
N THR A 142 13.61 6.63 9.55
CA THR A 142 12.26 6.36 10.04
C THR A 142 11.38 6.11 8.82
N VAL A 143 10.65 4.98 8.83
CA VAL A 143 9.85 4.51 7.70
C VAL A 143 8.40 4.28 8.11
N HIS A 144 7.46 4.69 7.27
CA HIS A 144 6.04 4.40 7.41
C HIS A 144 5.45 4.00 6.06
N ILE A 145 5.06 2.72 5.94
CA ILE A 145 4.55 2.10 4.71
C ILE A 145 3.08 1.73 4.90
N GLY A 146 2.28 1.80 3.85
CA GLY A 146 0.88 1.36 3.88
C GLY A 146 0.71 -0.16 3.95
N GLY A 147 1.74 -0.92 3.54
CA GLY A 147 1.85 -2.37 3.65
C GLY A 147 2.84 -2.81 4.73
N SER A 148 3.08 -4.12 4.84
CA SER A 148 4.12 -4.69 5.70
C SER A 148 5.33 -5.12 4.88
N LEU A 149 6.51 -4.97 5.45
CA LEU A 149 7.79 -5.38 4.86
C LEU A 149 8.63 -6.10 5.92
N ASP A 150 8.92 -7.38 5.70
CA ASP A 150 9.65 -8.21 6.67
C ASP A 150 11.01 -7.65 7.01
N PHE A 151 11.70 -7.07 6.03
CA PHE A 151 13.01 -6.46 6.19
C PHE A 151 13.07 -5.39 7.31
N ILE A 152 11.96 -4.69 7.59
CA ILE A 152 11.86 -3.71 8.67
C ILE A 152 11.00 -4.18 9.84
N GLY A 153 10.52 -5.43 9.82
CA GLY A 153 9.71 -6.03 10.87
C GLY A 153 8.25 -5.54 10.92
N GLY A 154 7.70 -5.05 9.79
CA GLY A 154 6.31 -4.59 9.73
C GLY A 154 6.10 -3.39 8.82
N SER A 155 5.12 -2.56 9.13
CA SER A 155 4.78 -1.35 8.35
C SER A 155 5.53 -0.09 8.79
N THR A 156 6.22 -0.15 9.93
CA THR A 156 6.85 1.02 10.54
C THR A 156 8.19 0.64 11.15
N ARG A 157 9.18 1.48 10.90
CA ARG A 157 10.50 1.44 11.52
C ARG A 157 10.83 2.81 12.08
N VAL A 158 11.26 2.88 13.31
CA VAL A 158 11.77 4.13 13.91
C VAL A 158 13.29 4.08 13.84
N GLY A 159 13.87 4.89 12.95
CA GLY A 159 15.32 5.06 12.81
C GLY A 159 15.82 6.29 13.56
N ALA A 160 17.14 6.33 13.80
CA ALA A 160 17.83 7.47 14.39
C ALA A 160 18.47 8.41 13.34
N GLY A 161 18.33 8.08 12.06
CA GLY A 161 18.90 8.85 10.96
C GLY A 161 18.13 10.13 10.63
N ARG A 162 18.59 10.81 9.59
CA ARG A 162 18.04 12.11 9.16
C ARG A 162 16.82 11.98 8.23
N VAL A 163 16.50 10.77 7.79
CA VAL A 163 15.50 10.49 6.75
C VAL A 163 14.20 10.02 7.38
N PHE A 164 13.10 10.64 6.99
CA PHE A 164 11.74 10.16 7.18
C PHE A 164 11.17 9.77 5.83
N LEU A 165 10.79 8.51 5.66
CA LEU A 165 10.22 7.97 4.42
C LEU A 165 8.79 7.51 4.66
N THR A 166 7.85 7.96 3.84
CA THR A 166 6.46 7.52 3.92
C THR A 166 5.78 7.45 2.55
N GLU A 167 4.75 6.63 2.47
CA GLU A 167 3.78 6.75 1.39
C GLU A 167 2.98 8.05 1.54
N ALA A 168 2.77 8.73 0.42
CA ALA A 168 1.97 9.93 0.30
C ALA A 168 0.69 9.59 -0.48
N CYS A 169 -0.33 9.11 0.26
CA CYS A 169 -1.58 8.64 -0.33
C CYS A 169 -2.43 9.83 -0.81
N GLU A 170 -2.86 9.78 -2.06
CA GLU A 170 -3.73 10.77 -2.71
C GLU A 170 -5.18 10.64 -2.27
N PHE A 171 -5.61 9.50 -1.74
CA PHE A 171 -6.99 9.29 -1.29
C PHE A 171 -7.41 10.36 -0.28
N ASN A 172 -8.58 10.96 -0.52
CA ASN A 172 -9.13 12.06 0.28
C ASN A 172 -8.13 13.23 0.44
N ALA A 173 -7.28 13.45 -0.57
CA ALA A 173 -6.23 14.47 -0.58
C ALA A 173 -5.30 14.43 0.67
N SER A 174 -5.17 13.26 1.32
CA SER A 174 -4.45 13.09 2.60
C SER A 174 -2.99 13.53 2.50
N PHE A 175 -2.34 13.37 1.34
CA PHE A 175 -0.95 13.76 1.13
C PHE A 175 -0.72 15.29 1.23
N LEU A 176 -1.76 16.12 1.09
CA LEU A 176 -1.64 17.56 1.24
C LEU A 176 -1.36 17.99 2.69
N HIS A 177 -1.55 17.12 3.66
CA HIS A 177 -1.17 17.34 5.05
C HIS A 177 0.31 17.08 5.33
N LEU A 178 1.02 16.43 4.40
CA LEU A 178 2.45 16.12 4.55
C LEU A 178 3.34 17.34 4.36
N ARG A 179 4.60 17.19 4.75
CA ARG A 179 5.63 18.24 4.64
C ARG A 179 6.90 17.65 3.99
N PRO A 180 6.82 17.25 2.71
CA PRO A 180 7.96 16.63 2.04
C PRO A 180 9.06 17.64 1.71
N THR A 181 10.31 17.21 1.79
CA THR A 181 11.45 17.85 1.15
C THR A 181 11.86 17.11 -0.12
N VAL A 182 11.41 15.85 -0.26
CA VAL A 182 11.56 15.04 -1.46
C VAL A 182 10.22 14.40 -1.78
N ALA A 183 9.77 14.51 -3.01
CA ALA A 183 8.60 13.78 -3.51
C ALA A 183 9.01 12.82 -4.62
N VAL A 184 8.52 11.58 -4.55
CA VAL A 184 8.63 10.60 -5.64
C VAL A 184 7.27 10.41 -6.24
N VAL A 185 7.12 10.59 -7.57
CA VAL A 185 5.85 10.42 -8.29
C VAL A 185 5.99 9.26 -9.27
N THR A 186 5.28 8.17 -8.99
CA THR A 186 5.38 6.96 -9.81
C THR A 186 4.58 7.05 -11.11
N ASN A 187 3.34 7.52 -11.03
CA ASN A 187 2.40 7.72 -12.16
C ASN A 187 1.17 8.49 -11.69
N ILE A 188 0.39 8.99 -12.65
CA ILE A 188 -0.92 9.64 -12.39
C ILE A 188 -1.95 9.01 -13.33
N ASP A 189 -2.91 8.29 -12.74
CA ASP A 189 -3.96 7.57 -13.46
C ASP A 189 -5.31 7.73 -12.73
N GLU A 190 -6.39 7.31 -13.37
CA GLU A 190 -7.73 7.35 -12.77
C GLU A 190 -7.88 6.35 -11.63
N ASP A 191 -8.01 6.84 -10.42
CA ASP A 191 -8.41 6.09 -9.23
C ASP A 191 -9.15 7.01 -8.25
N HIS A 192 -9.75 6.42 -7.22
CA HIS A 192 -10.46 7.17 -6.16
C HIS A 192 -11.50 8.17 -6.72
N LEU A 193 -12.17 7.79 -7.80
CA LEU A 193 -13.22 8.59 -8.42
C LEU A 193 -14.50 8.67 -7.56
N ASP A 194 -14.54 8.04 -6.40
CA ASP A 194 -15.48 8.28 -5.30
C ASP A 194 -15.20 9.59 -4.55
N PHE A 195 -13.97 10.10 -4.66
CA PHE A 195 -13.53 11.36 -4.07
C PHE A 195 -13.20 12.41 -5.13
N TYR A 196 -12.43 12.07 -6.16
CA TYR A 196 -12.09 12.96 -7.27
C TYR A 196 -13.14 12.94 -8.36
N HIS A 197 -13.35 14.09 -9.01
CA HIS A 197 -14.32 14.20 -10.08
C HIS A 197 -13.85 13.49 -11.37
N ASP A 198 -12.60 13.71 -11.77
CA ASP A 198 -11.97 13.18 -12.97
C ASP A 198 -10.44 13.18 -12.86
N ILE A 199 -9.74 12.83 -13.93
CA ILE A 199 -8.28 12.78 -14.00
C ILE A 199 -7.63 14.17 -13.84
N ASP A 200 -8.30 15.23 -14.26
CA ASP A 200 -7.78 16.60 -14.15
C ASP A 200 -7.80 17.05 -12.68
N ASP A 201 -8.84 16.68 -11.93
CA ASP A 201 -8.94 16.94 -10.48
C ASP A 201 -7.86 16.14 -9.71
N ILE A 202 -7.62 14.89 -10.12
CA ILE A 202 -6.51 14.09 -9.58
C ILE A 202 -5.18 14.79 -9.86
N GLN A 203 -4.92 15.19 -11.10
CA GLN A 203 -3.68 15.85 -11.49
C GLN A 203 -3.49 17.18 -10.73
N ASP A 204 -4.57 17.94 -10.48
CA ASP A 204 -4.50 19.15 -9.66
C ASP A 204 -4.12 18.86 -8.21
N ALA A 205 -4.65 17.79 -7.63
CA ALA A 205 -4.27 17.37 -6.29
C ALA A 205 -2.76 17.03 -6.22
N PHE A 206 -2.20 16.33 -7.21
CA PHE A 206 -0.76 16.07 -7.31
C PHE A 206 0.05 17.36 -7.49
N ARG A 207 -0.43 18.30 -8.31
CA ARG A 207 0.18 19.63 -8.47
C ARG A 207 0.26 20.36 -7.13
N ARG A 208 -0.81 20.36 -6.36
CA ARG A 208 -0.87 20.99 -5.03
C ARG A 208 0.09 20.31 -4.05
N PHE A 209 0.21 18.98 -4.10
CA PHE A 209 1.16 18.23 -3.27
C PHE A 209 2.61 18.59 -3.63
N LEU A 210 2.97 18.58 -4.91
CA LEU A 210 4.32 18.91 -5.37
C LEU A 210 4.71 20.37 -5.05
N LYS A 211 3.76 21.31 -5.01
CA LYS A 211 3.99 22.69 -4.57
C LYS A 211 4.28 22.84 -3.07
N LEU A 212 4.16 21.76 -2.26
CA LEU A 212 4.62 21.76 -0.87
C LEU A 212 6.15 21.62 -0.76
N LEU A 213 6.83 21.20 -1.82
CA LEU A 213 8.29 21.08 -1.83
C LEU A 213 8.95 22.44 -1.68
N PRO A 214 9.99 22.55 -0.83
CA PRO A 214 10.81 23.76 -0.78
C PRO A 214 11.66 23.89 -2.05
N LYS A 215 12.18 25.08 -2.34
CA LYS A 215 13.01 25.34 -3.54
C LYS A 215 14.26 24.45 -3.61
N GLU A 216 14.84 24.15 -2.45
CA GLU A 216 16.00 23.27 -2.32
C GLU A 216 15.61 21.77 -2.28
N GLY A 217 14.32 21.47 -2.38
CA GLY A 217 13.77 20.12 -2.39
C GLY A 217 13.97 19.41 -3.73
N HIS A 218 13.57 18.14 -3.77
CA HIS A 218 13.67 17.32 -4.97
C HIS A 218 12.30 16.71 -5.34
N ALA A 219 11.96 16.81 -6.62
CA ALA A 219 10.87 16.05 -7.22
C ALA A 219 11.45 14.97 -8.15
N VAL A 220 11.23 13.70 -7.81
CA VAL A 220 11.68 12.54 -8.59
C VAL A 220 10.46 11.95 -9.28
N GLY A 221 10.38 12.00 -10.61
CA GLY A 221 9.17 11.62 -11.33
C GLY A 221 9.39 10.69 -12.50
N ASN A 222 8.35 9.91 -12.82
CA ASN A 222 8.33 9.06 -14.00
C ASN A 222 8.31 9.91 -15.27
N GLY A 223 9.41 9.91 -16.02
CA GLY A 223 9.58 10.68 -17.24
C GLY A 223 8.81 10.12 -18.45
N ASP A 224 8.29 8.90 -18.35
CA ASP A 224 7.47 8.29 -19.39
C ASP A 224 5.97 8.60 -19.20
N ASP A 225 5.59 9.15 -18.07
CA ASP A 225 4.22 9.61 -17.80
C ASP A 225 4.08 11.09 -18.19
N PRO A 226 3.26 11.45 -19.22
CA PRO A 226 3.11 12.81 -19.68
C PRO A 226 2.48 13.74 -18.63
N ARG A 227 1.63 13.21 -17.74
CA ARG A 227 1.04 14.00 -16.65
C ARG A 227 2.07 14.33 -15.57
N VAL A 228 2.92 13.37 -15.22
CA VAL A 228 4.02 13.60 -14.30
C VAL A 228 5.01 14.61 -14.86
N THR A 229 5.44 14.44 -16.12
CA THR A 229 6.40 15.37 -16.76
C THR A 229 5.84 16.79 -16.86
N ALA A 230 4.55 16.96 -17.16
CA ALA A 230 3.92 18.27 -17.18
C ALA A 230 3.99 18.96 -15.80
N LEU A 231 3.73 18.20 -14.71
CA LEU A 231 3.83 18.75 -13.36
C LEU A 231 5.26 19.10 -12.95
N LEU A 232 6.24 18.25 -13.31
CA LEU A 232 7.65 18.52 -13.00
C LEU A 232 8.15 19.83 -13.64
N GLN A 233 7.67 20.18 -14.84
CA GLN A 233 8.03 21.42 -15.53
C GLN A 233 7.48 22.69 -14.86
N GLU A 234 6.46 22.56 -14.00
CA GLU A 234 5.86 23.69 -13.26
C GLU A 234 6.60 24.02 -11.96
N LEU A 235 7.60 23.20 -11.55
CA LEU A 235 8.23 23.31 -10.22
C LEU A 235 9.48 24.18 -10.23
N ASP A 236 9.68 24.93 -9.16
CA ASP A 236 10.88 25.73 -8.90
C ASP A 236 11.97 24.97 -8.14
N CYS A 237 11.75 23.69 -7.80
CA CYS A 237 12.70 22.82 -7.09
C CYS A 237 13.55 21.97 -8.05
N HIS A 238 14.48 21.17 -7.49
CA HIS A 238 15.26 20.23 -8.29
C HIS A 238 14.40 19.07 -8.80
N THR A 239 14.43 18.83 -10.10
CA THR A 239 13.70 17.71 -10.71
C THR A 239 14.66 16.64 -11.22
N VAL A 240 14.27 15.37 -11.05
CA VAL A 240 14.99 14.18 -11.54
C VAL A 240 13.98 13.24 -12.15
N THR A 241 14.24 12.76 -13.36
CA THR A 241 13.36 11.84 -14.06
C THR A 241 13.90 10.42 -14.09
N PHE A 242 13.00 9.43 -14.03
CA PHE A 242 13.31 8.02 -14.24
C PHE A 242 12.32 7.40 -15.24
N GLY A 243 12.73 6.40 -15.97
CA GLY A 243 11.87 5.71 -16.94
C GLY A 243 12.65 4.93 -17.98
N MET A 244 11.96 4.41 -19.00
CA MET A 244 12.54 3.71 -20.15
C MET A 244 12.98 4.68 -21.25
N GLY A 245 12.35 5.85 -21.31
CA GLY A 245 12.56 6.87 -22.33
C GLY A 245 13.98 7.43 -22.34
N VAL A 246 14.48 7.73 -23.54
CA VAL A 246 15.85 8.24 -23.73
C VAL A 246 16.10 9.60 -23.09
N CYS A 247 15.04 10.35 -22.81
CA CYS A 247 15.08 11.67 -22.17
C CYS A 247 15.10 11.61 -20.64
N CYS A 248 14.91 10.42 -20.04
CA CYS A 248 14.96 10.28 -18.59
C CYS A 248 16.40 10.34 -18.07
N ASP A 249 16.60 10.99 -16.91
CA ASP A 249 17.90 11.05 -16.24
C ASP A 249 18.39 9.66 -15.86
N TRP A 250 17.49 8.85 -15.28
CA TRP A 250 17.73 7.47 -14.89
C TRP A 250 16.98 6.50 -15.80
N ARG A 251 17.69 5.55 -16.37
CA ARG A 251 17.12 4.50 -17.26
C ARG A 251 17.77 3.15 -17.03
N PRO A 252 17.04 2.06 -17.33
CA PRO A 252 17.67 0.75 -17.39
C PRO A 252 18.41 0.62 -18.73
N VAL A 253 19.60 0.06 -18.69
CA VAL A 253 20.30 -0.42 -19.88
C VAL A 253 20.57 -1.91 -19.72
N ASN A 254 20.76 -2.63 -20.82
CA ASN A 254 20.94 -4.09 -20.83
C ASN A 254 19.78 -4.83 -20.11
N LEU A 255 18.55 -4.31 -20.23
CA LEU A 255 17.36 -4.87 -19.59
C LEU A 255 17.02 -6.24 -20.19
N THR A 256 16.94 -7.24 -19.32
CA THR A 256 16.52 -8.60 -19.62
C THR A 256 15.53 -9.11 -18.58
N TYR A 257 14.81 -10.18 -18.91
CA TYR A 257 13.86 -10.82 -17.98
C TYR A 257 14.14 -12.32 -17.91
N ASP A 258 14.03 -12.88 -16.72
CA ASP A 258 14.03 -14.35 -16.54
C ASP A 258 12.66 -14.96 -16.90
N ALA A 259 12.56 -16.29 -16.82
CA ALA A 259 11.31 -17.01 -17.12
C ALA A 259 10.14 -16.64 -16.18
N ARG A 260 10.40 -16.04 -15.03
CA ARG A 260 9.37 -15.57 -14.08
C ARG A 260 9.03 -14.09 -14.25
N GLY A 261 9.60 -13.44 -15.29
CA GLY A 261 9.43 -12.01 -15.53
C GLY A 261 10.18 -11.12 -14.54
N CYS A 262 11.19 -11.66 -13.83
CA CYS A 262 12.06 -10.87 -12.98
C CYS A 262 13.12 -10.17 -13.85
N ALA A 263 13.26 -8.85 -13.65
CA ALA A 263 14.13 -8.02 -14.46
C ALA A 263 15.57 -8.03 -13.96
N SER A 264 16.52 -8.00 -14.91
CA SER A 264 17.94 -7.72 -14.66
C SER A 264 18.38 -6.57 -15.56
N PHE A 265 18.99 -5.54 -15.00
CA PHE A 265 19.38 -4.33 -15.74
C PHE A 265 20.48 -3.55 -15.03
N ASP A 266 21.19 -2.72 -15.81
CA ASP A 266 22.12 -1.74 -15.27
C ASP A 266 21.40 -0.40 -15.05
N ALA A 267 21.46 0.16 -13.85
CA ALA A 267 20.94 1.49 -13.54
C ALA A 267 21.91 2.54 -14.11
N SER A 268 21.46 3.26 -15.14
CA SER A 268 22.28 4.24 -15.86
C SER A 268 21.73 5.65 -15.70
N ARG A 269 22.64 6.60 -15.39
CA ARG A 269 22.33 8.03 -15.34
C ARG A 269 23.13 8.77 -16.42
N HIS A 270 22.43 9.47 -17.32
CA HIS A 270 23.05 10.20 -18.45
C HIS A 270 24.07 9.36 -19.23
N GLY A 271 23.76 8.07 -19.46
CA GLY A 271 24.62 7.14 -20.20
C GLY A 271 25.76 6.50 -19.38
N LYS A 272 25.92 6.86 -18.11
CA LYS A 272 26.89 6.22 -17.22
C LYS A 272 26.19 5.18 -16.34
N THR A 273 26.60 3.92 -16.43
CA THR A 273 26.18 2.86 -15.50
C THR A 273 26.76 3.11 -14.12
N LEU A 274 25.90 3.04 -13.09
CA LEU A 274 26.24 3.31 -11.69
C LEU A 274 26.00 2.12 -10.77
N GLY A 275 25.32 1.06 -11.25
CA GLY A 275 25.10 -0.17 -10.52
C GLY A 275 24.27 -1.15 -11.32
N HIS A 276 24.23 -2.40 -10.88
CA HIS A 276 23.47 -3.49 -11.48
C HIS A 276 22.37 -3.97 -10.54
N VAL A 277 21.18 -4.22 -11.06
CA VAL A 277 20.02 -4.72 -10.31
C VAL A 277 19.51 -5.99 -10.95
N THR A 278 19.32 -7.05 -10.14
CA THR A 278 18.62 -8.28 -10.53
C THR A 278 17.44 -8.47 -9.57
N LEU A 279 16.26 -8.08 -9.99
CA LEU A 279 15.05 -8.16 -9.15
C LEU A 279 14.65 -9.62 -8.91
N ARG A 280 14.10 -9.89 -7.73
CA ARG A 280 13.49 -11.18 -7.36
C ARG A 280 11.97 -11.18 -7.50
N VAL A 281 11.39 -10.01 -7.78
CA VAL A 281 9.95 -9.81 -7.99
C VAL A 281 9.66 -9.61 -9.47
N GLY A 282 8.66 -10.31 -9.99
CA GLY A 282 8.29 -10.29 -11.40
C GLY A 282 7.42 -9.09 -11.76
N GLY A 283 7.53 -8.65 -13.02
CA GLY A 283 6.70 -7.60 -13.59
C GLY A 283 7.49 -6.35 -14.01
N PHE A 284 7.21 -5.88 -15.22
CA PHE A 284 7.91 -4.74 -15.83
C PHE A 284 7.80 -3.44 -14.99
N PHE A 285 6.69 -3.26 -14.28
CA PHE A 285 6.47 -2.09 -13.43
C PHE A 285 7.44 -2.06 -12.23
N HIS A 286 8.02 -3.20 -11.81
CA HIS A 286 9.04 -3.21 -10.77
C HIS A 286 10.37 -2.61 -11.23
N VAL A 287 10.63 -2.56 -12.54
CA VAL A 287 11.77 -1.80 -13.08
C VAL A 287 11.60 -0.30 -12.81
N TYR A 288 10.39 0.24 -13.05
CA TYR A 288 10.06 1.63 -12.71
C TYR A 288 10.17 1.90 -11.21
N ASN A 289 9.63 1.01 -10.37
CA ASN A 289 9.71 1.14 -8.91
C ASN A 289 11.17 1.14 -8.42
N ALA A 290 12.00 0.26 -8.97
CA ALA A 290 13.42 0.19 -8.64
C ALA A 290 14.20 1.43 -9.12
N LEU A 291 13.94 1.90 -10.34
CA LEU A 291 14.54 3.14 -10.85
C LEU A 291 14.12 4.36 -10.02
N ALA A 292 12.86 4.44 -9.59
CA ALA A 292 12.37 5.48 -8.69
C ALA A 292 13.14 5.46 -7.36
N ALA A 293 13.35 4.26 -6.79
CA ALA A 293 14.12 4.10 -5.56
C ALA A 293 15.60 4.50 -5.74
N VAL A 294 16.25 4.07 -6.84
CA VAL A 294 17.63 4.47 -7.18
C VAL A 294 17.73 5.98 -7.36
N ALA A 295 16.84 6.58 -8.15
CA ALA A 295 16.84 8.02 -8.43
C ALA A 295 16.64 8.84 -7.15
N CYS A 296 15.70 8.42 -6.29
CA CYS A 296 15.47 9.07 -5.01
C CYS A 296 16.67 8.92 -4.05
N ALA A 297 17.23 7.72 -3.91
CA ALA A 297 18.40 7.48 -3.08
C ALA A 297 19.62 8.29 -3.53
N TRP A 298 19.79 8.45 -4.85
CA TRP A 298 20.84 9.30 -5.43
C TRP A 298 20.70 10.76 -4.99
N THR A 299 19.49 11.32 -4.94
CA THR A 299 19.28 12.71 -4.46
C THR A 299 19.69 12.89 -3.00
N GLN A 300 19.81 11.80 -2.25
CA GLN A 300 20.28 11.79 -0.86
C GLN A 300 21.78 11.45 -0.72
N ASN A 301 22.53 11.45 -1.81
CA ASN A 301 23.95 11.09 -1.88
C ASN A 301 24.22 9.66 -1.34
N ALA A 302 23.27 8.74 -1.48
CA ALA A 302 23.47 7.33 -1.13
C ALA A 302 24.47 6.66 -2.11
N ASP A 303 25.17 5.66 -1.61
CA ASP A 303 26.02 4.79 -2.41
C ASP A 303 25.14 3.93 -3.34
N ILE A 304 25.18 4.21 -4.65
CA ILE A 304 24.28 3.59 -5.63
C ILE A 304 24.58 2.10 -5.84
N GLU A 305 25.83 1.66 -5.67
CA GLU A 305 26.15 0.24 -5.74
C GLU A 305 25.44 -0.53 -4.63
N LYS A 306 25.51 -0.03 -3.39
CA LYS A 306 24.77 -0.62 -2.24
C LYS A 306 23.26 -0.55 -2.41
N VAL A 307 22.74 0.53 -2.99
CA VAL A 307 21.31 0.65 -3.33
C VAL A 307 20.90 -0.44 -4.31
N CYS A 308 21.66 -0.67 -5.37
CA CYS A 308 21.38 -1.71 -6.36
C CYS A 308 21.51 -3.12 -5.77
N GLU A 309 22.50 -3.36 -4.89
CA GLU A 309 22.62 -4.63 -4.14
C GLU A 309 21.40 -4.88 -3.27
N ALA A 310 20.94 -3.86 -2.53
CA ALA A 310 19.75 -3.96 -1.69
C ALA A 310 18.49 -4.28 -2.49
N LEU A 311 18.32 -3.64 -3.65
CA LEU A 311 17.20 -3.90 -4.57
C LEU A 311 17.26 -5.31 -5.14
N SER A 312 18.45 -5.86 -5.38
CA SER A 312 18.64 -7.25 -5.83
C SER A 312 18.30 -8.29 -4.75
N GLN A 313 18.20 -7.86 -3.49
CA GLN A 313 17.77 -8.68 -2.36
C GLN A 313 16.30 -8.47 -1.98
N PHE A 314 15.58 -7.58 -2.67
CA PHE A 314 14.19 -7.27 -2.38
C PHE A 314 13.28 -8.44 -2.78
N GLU A 315 12.54 -8.98 -1.81
CA GLU A 315 11.67 -10.16 -1.98
C GLU A 315 10.18 -9.81 -2.13
N GLY A 316 9.85 -8.52 -2.13
CA GLY A 316 8.49 -8.02 -2.20
C GLY A 316 8.01 -7.39 -0.90
N ALA A 317 6.81 -6.82 -0.94
CA ALA A 317 6.06 -6.38 0.23
C ALA A 317 4.83 -7.27 0.39
N HIS A 318 4.38 -7.47 1.62
CA HIS A 318 3.18 -8.25 1.87
C HIS A 318 1.99 -7.74 1.07
N ARG A 319 1.19 -8.67 0.58
CA ARG A 319 0.01 -8.40 -0.24
C ARG A 319 0.33 -7.73 -1.60
N ARG A 320 1.55 -7.91 -2.15
CA ARG A 320 1.97 -7.38 -3.46
C ARG A 320 2.58 -8.50 -4.29
N PHE A 321 1.72 -9.26 -4.98
CA PHE A 321 2.05 -10.50 -5.68
C PHE A 321 2.86 -11.45 -4.79
N GLU A 322 2.42 -11.57 -3.56
CA GLU A 322 3.07 -12.34 -2.50
C GLU A 322 2.79 -13.84 -2.68
N ARG A 323 3.84 -14.66 -2.69
CA ARG A 323 3.68 -16.11 -2.60
C ARG A 323 3.37 -16.49 -1.16
N THR A 324 2.15 -16.95 -0.91
CA THR A 324 1.66 -17.25 0.44
C THR A 324 1.78 -18.72 0.83
N GLY A 325 2.02 -19.63 -0.14
CA GLY A 325 2.18 -21.06 0.13
C GLY A 325 2.15 -21.93 -1.12
N GLU A 326 2.16 -23.23 -0.87
CA GLU A 326 1.95 -24.26 -1.86
C GLU A 326 1.19 -25.43 -1.20
N ILE A 327 0.10 -25.91 -1.80
CA ILE A 327 -0.73 -26.99 -1.30
C ILE A 327 -0.97 -27.97 -2.43
N ASP A 328 -0.69 -29.26 -2.23
CA ASP A 328 -0.86 -30.33 -3.23
C ASP A 328 -0.19 -30.02 -4.59
N GLY A 329 0.93 -29.29 -4.60
CA GLY A 329 1.61 -28.82 -5.80
C GLY A 329 0.92 -27.65 -6.50
N VAL A 330 -0.03 -26.98 -5.86
CA VAL A 330 -0.70 -25.75 -6.32
C VAL A 330 -0.07 -24.55 -5.64
N GLN A 331 0.42 -23.59 -6.42
CA GLN A 331 1.03 -22.37 -5.90
C GLN A 331 -0.03 -21.36 -5.49
N LEU A 332 0.08 -20.81 -4.29
CA LEU A 332 -0.82 -19.79 -3.77
C LEU A 332 -0.14 -18.42 -3.76
N TYR A 333 -0.80 -17.44 -4.37
CA TYR A 333 -0.38 -16.05 -4.38
C TYR A 333 -1.49 -15.14 -3.88
N HIS A 334 -1.11 -13.97 -3.35
CA HIS A 334 -2.04 -12.92 -2.98
C HIS A 334 -1.58 -11.55 -3.48
N ASP A 335 -2.53 -10.73 -3.93
CA ASP A 335 -2.28 -9.33 -4.29
C ASP A 335 -3.38 -8.40 -3.74
N TYR A 336 -2.98 -7.19 -3.38
CA TYR A 336 -3.87 -6.15 -2.88
C TYR A 336 -4.73 -5.52 -3.98
N GLY A 337 -4.42 -5.76 -5.24
CA GLY A 337 -5.14 -5.23 -6.40
C GLY A 337 -6.65 -5.47 -6.28
N HIS A 338 -7.43 -4.42 -6.38
CA HIS A 338 -8.86 -4.45 -6.10
C HIS A 338 -9.70 -3.66 -7.11
N ASN A 339 -9.07 -2.90 -8.00
CA ASN A 339 -9.74 -2.33 -9.16
C ASN A 339 -9.39 -3.12 -10.43
N PRO A 340 -10.20 -3.01 -11.51
CA PRO A 340 -9.99 -3.79 -12.72
C PRO A 340 -8.62 -3.61 -13.40
N ALA A 341 -8.06 -2.41 -13.34
CA ALA A 341 -6.75 -2.11 -13.93
C ALA A 341 -5.63 -2.81 -13.16
N GLU A 342 -5.66 -2.75 -11.83
CA GLU A 342 -4.69 -3.46 -10.96
C GLU A 342 -4.80 -4.97 -11.14
N MET A 343 -6.04 -5.52 -11.21
CA MET A 343 -6.26 -6.95 -11.42
C MET A 343 -5.68 -7.42 -12.76
N ARG A 344 -5.89 -6.66 -13.84
CA ARG A 344 -5.24 -6.96 -15.14
C ARG A 344 -3.72 -6.96 -15.03
N ASN A 345 -3.16 -5.96 -14.38
CA ASN A 345 -1.70 -5.83 -14.25
C ASN A 345 -1.10 -7.00 -13.48
N VAL A 346 -1.68 -7.37 -12.34
CA VAL A 346 -1.14 -8.48 -11.54
C VAL A 346 -1.34 -9.84 -12.22
N LEU A 347 -2.45 -10.04 -12.93
CA LEU A 347 -2.68 -11.25 -13.71
C LEU A 347 -1.68 -11.39 -14.87
N SER A 348 -1.28 -10.28 -15.49
CA SER A 348 -0.22 -10.32 -16.51
C SER A 348 1.12 -10.81 -15.97
N VAL A 349 1.42 -10.54 -14.69
CA VAL A 349 2.60 -11.07 -13.98
C VAL A 349 2.42 -12.54 -13.61
N ALA A 350 1.23 -12.89 -13.11
CA ALA A 350 0.89 -14.29 -12.76
C ALA A 350 1.03 -15.21 -13.97
N LYS A 351 0.63 -14.73 -15.13
CA LYS A 351 0.73 -15.48 -16.41
C LYS A 351 2.17 -15.81 -16.83
N LEU A 352 3.16 -15.04 -16.35
CA LEU A 352 4.58 -15.33 -16.60
C LEU A 352 5.16 -16.38 -15.65
N GLN A 353 4.47 -16.68 -14.54
CA GLN A 353 4.92 -17.73 -13.62
C GLN A 353 4.69 -19.11 -14.23
N PRO A 354 5.53 -20.11 -13.96
CA PRO A 354 5.28 -21.47 -14.36
C PRO A 354 3.96 -21.99 -13.76
N HIS A 355 2.99 -22.33 -14.59
CA HIS A 355 1.70 -22.89 -14.15
C HIS A 355 1.05 -23.71 -15.26
N ASN A 356 0.13 -24.61 -14.88
CA ASN A 356 -0.73 -25.34 -15.79
C ASN A 356 -2.01 -24.56 -16.09
N ARG A 357 -2.71 -24.11 -15.05
CA ARG A 357 -3.88 -23.22 -15.11
C ARG A 357 -3.73 -22.09 -14.12
N LEU A 358 -4.18 -20.90 -14.52
CA LEU A 358 -4.23 -19.71 -13.68
C LEU A 358 -5.64 -19.48 -13.14
N TRP A 359 -5.81 -19.56 -11.83
CA TRP A 359 -7.04 -19.27 -11.12
C TRP A 359 -7.00 -17.84 -10.58
N ALA A 360 -7.95 -17.02 -10.98
CA ALA A 360 -8.16 -15.69 -10.38
C ALA A 360 -9.27 -15.81 -9.33
N VAL A 361 -8.97 -15.50 -8.09
CA VAL A 361 -9.96 -15.39 -7.01
C VAL A 361 -10.09 -13.94 -6.62
N MET A 362 -11.20 -13.29 -6.92
CA MET A 362 -11.38 -11.87 -6.66
C MET A 362 -12.45 -11.58 -5.61
N GLN A 363 -12.14 -10.66 -4.70
CA GLN A 363 -13.11 -10.05 -3.79
C GLN A 363 -13.42 -8.63 -4.26
N PRO A 364 -14.58 -8.38 -4.88
CA PRO A 364 -14.99 -7.03 -5.25
C PRO A 364 -15.11 -6.16 -3.99
N HIS A 365 -14.64 -4.91 -4.07
CA HIS A 365 -14.56 -4.03 -2.90
C HIS A 365 -15.43 -2.81 -3.08
N THR A 366 -16.36 -2.58 -2.16
CA THR A 366 -17.42 -1.57 -2.08
C THR A 366 -18.45 -1.64 -3.22
N TYR A 367 -19.71 -1.45 -2.85
CA TYR A 367 -20.82 -1.47 -3.81
C TYR A 367 -20.73 -0.32 -4.82
N SER A 368 -20.35 0.87 -4.37
CA SER A 368 -20.19 2.06 -5.20
C SER A 368 -19.15 1.85 -6.30
N ARG A 369 -17.97 1.31 -5.95
CA ARG A 369 -16.90 1.02 -6.91
C ARG A 369 -17.33 -0.06 -7.91
N VAL A 370 -17.96 -1.14 -7.44
CA VAL A 370 -18.44 -2.21 -8.30
C VAL A 370 -19.44 -1.69 -9.33
N LYS A 371 -20.39 -0.85 -8.92
CA LYS A 371 -21.34 -0.22 -9.85
C LYS A 371 -20.64 0.66 -10.91
N ARG A 372 -19.72 1.50 -10.46
CA ARG A 372 -19.04 2.47 -11.33
C ARG A 372 -18.15 1.79 -12.36
N LEU A 373 -17.39 0.76 -11.94
CA LEU A 373 -16.45 0.03 -12.79
C LEU A 373 -17.02 -1.29 -13.30
N PHE A 374 -18.34 -1.46 -13.27
CA PHE A 374 -19.01 -2.72 -13.60
C PHE A 374 -18.52 -3.32 -14.93
N GLN A 375 -18.51 -2.52 -15.98
CA GLN A 375 -18.10 -2.97 -17.31
C GLN A 375 -16.64 -3.40 -17.38
N ASP A 376 -15.76 -2.72 -16.64
CA ASP A 376 -14.35 -3.03 -16.59
C ASP A 376 -14.07 -4.34 -15.83
N TYR A 377 -14.86 -4.63 -14.80
CA TYR A 377 -14.80 -5.90 -14.08
C TYR A 377 -15.14 -7.09 -14.96
N LEU A 378 -16.04 -6.94 -15.95
CA LEU A 378 -16.48 -8.06 -16.79
C LEU A 378 -15.37 -8.71 -17.63
N THR A 379 -14.23 -8.06 -17.76
CA THR A 379 -13.11 -8.53 -18.59
C THR A 379 -11.75 -8.47 -17.89
N CYS A 380 -11.69 -7.98 -16.65
CA CYS A 380 -10.40 -7.73 -15.98
C CYS A 380 -9.61 -9.01 -15.68
N THR A 381 -10.26 -10.15 -15.61
CA THR A 381 -9.63 -11.45 -15.34
C THR A 381 -9.44 -12.31 -16.60
N ARG A 382 -9.46 -11.74 -17.80
CA ARG A 382 -9.36 -12.47 -19.08
C ARG A 382 -8.07 -13.28 -19.22
N ASP A 383 -7.01 -12.92 -18.53
CA ASP A 383 -5.75 -13.65 -18.55
C ASP A 383 -5.74 -14.90 -17.65
N ALA A 384 -6.77 -15.10 -16.83
CA ALA A 384 -6.96 -16.31 -16.05
C ALA A 384 -7.82 -17.33 -16.78
N ASP A 385 -7.56 -18.62 -16.55
CA ASP A 385 -8.36 -19.71 -17.09
C ASP A 385 -9.72 -19.83 -16.40
N ILE A 386 -9.73 -19.56 -15.08
CA ILE A 386 -10.93 -19.66 -14.25
C ILE A 386 -10.95 -18.49 -13.26
N THR A 387 -12.11 -17.85 -13.13
CA THR A 387 -12.33 -16.76 -12.17
C THR A 387 -13.33 -17.18 -11.11
N LEU A 388 -12.95 -17.11 -9.84
CA LEU A 388 -13.86 -17.21 -8.70
C LEU A 388 -14.14 -15.81 -8.14
N VAL A 389 -15.39 -15.52 -7.86
CA VAL A 389 -15.83 -14.22 -7.35
C VAL A 389 -16.54 -14.43 -6.03
N THR A 390 -15.99 -13.85 -4.95
CA THR A 390 -16.65 -13.86 -3.63
C THR A 390 -17.71 -12.79 -3.56
N ASP A 391 -18.48 -12.76 -2.47
CA ASP A 391 -19.38 -11.64 -2.22
C ASP A 391 -18.63 -10.31 -2.10
N ILE A 392 -19.35 -9.22 -2.40
CA ILE A 392 -18.79 -7.87 -2.35
C ILE A 392 -18.44 -7.52 -0.90
N TYR A 393 -17.18 -7.15 -0.67
CA TYR A 393 -16.74 -6.62 0.61
C TYR A 393 -17.23 -5.18 0.80
N ALA A 394 -18.22 -5.00 1.66
CA ALA A 394 -18.91 -3.72 1.84
C ALA A 394 -18.02 -2.60 2.42
N ALA A 395 -16.97 -2.95 3.18
CA ALA A 395 -16.16 -2.03 3.97
C ALA A 395 -17.04 -1.15 4.89
N ARG A 396 -17.28 0.11 4.51
CA ARG A 396 -18.10 1.07 5.28
C ARG A 396 -19.47 1.32 4.67
N GLU A 397 -19.74 0.76 3.50
CA GLU A 397 -20.99 1.00 2.80
C GLU A 397 -22.09 0.07 3.33
N LYS A 398 -23.31 0.56 3.32
CA LYS A 398 -24.49 -0.29 3.52
C LYS A 398 -24.84 -0.93 2.18
N ASP A 399 -25.34 -2.17 2.21
CA ASP A 399 -25.82 -2.84 1.01
C ASP A 399 -26.97 -2.04 0.39
N PRO A 400 -26.82 -1.52 -0.84
CA PRO A 400 -27.85 -0.77 -1.54
C PRO A 400 -28.96 -1.66 -2.13
N GLY A 401 -28.75 -3.01 -2.15
CA GLY A 401 -29.71 -4.00 -2.64
C GLY A 401 -29.82 -4.15 -4.17
N ASP A 402 -29.12 -3.33 -4.94
CA ASP A 402 -29.24 -3.26 -6.42
C ASP A 402 -28.00 -3.81 -7.18
N ILE A 403 -26.92 -4.16 -6.46
CA ILE A 403 -25.72 -4.78 -7.02
C ILE A 403 -25.24 -5.95 -6.17
N LYS A 404 -24.94 -7.08 -6.83
CA LYS A 404 -24.43 -8.30 -6.19
C LYS A 404 -23.31 -8.92 -7.02
N ALA A 405 -22.44 -9.68 -6.38
CA ALA A 405 -21.32 -10.36 -7.03
C ALA A 405 -21.76 -11.31 -8.16
N ILE A 406 -22.91 -11.95 -8.00
CA ILE A 406 -23.46 -12.85 -9.05
C ILE A 406 -23.69 -12.14 -10.39
N GLN A 407 -24.05 -10.85 -10.39
CA GLN A 407 -24.21 -10.06 -11.60
C GLN A 407 -22.87 -9.85 -12.36
N LEU A 408 -21.76 -9.73 -11.62
CA LEU A 408 -20.42 -9.73 -12.22
C LEU A 408 -20.13 -11.08 -12.89
N VAL A 409 -20.41 -12.19 -12.20
CA VAL A 409 -20.18 -13.54 -12.73
C VAL A 409 -20.99 -13.79 -14.00
N GLU A 410 -22.27 -13.41 -14.02
CA GLU A 410 -23.13 -13.49 -15.20
C GLU A 410 -22.58 -12.65 -16.36
N GLY A 411 -22.17 -11.43 -16.07
CA GLY A 411 -21.55 -10.54 -17.06
C GLY A 411 -20.21 -11.05 -17.59
N MET A 412 -19.35 -11.60 -16.72
CA MET A 412 -18.09 -12.24 -17.13
C MET A 412 -18.34 -13.43 -18.06
N ARG A 413 -19.30 -14.30 -17.72
CA ARG A 413 -19.70 -15.43 -18.57
C ARG A 413 -20.23 -14.98 -19.93
N ALA A 414 -21.04 -13.92 -19.95
CA ALA A 414 -21.53 -13.31 -21.19
C ALA A 414 -20.40 -12.75 -22.07
N ASN A 415 -19.26 -12.36 -21.46
CA ASN A 415 -18.04 -11.95 -22.14
C ASN A 415 -17.06 -13.11 -22.43
N GLY A 416 -17.50 -14.35 -22.26
CA GLY A 416 -16.74 -15.56 -22.62
C GLY A 416 -15.72 -16.01 -21.57
N LEU A 417 -15.78 -15.52 -20.34
CA LEU A 417 -14.90 -15.95 -19.26
C LEU A 417 -15.52 -17.15 -18.52
N THR A 418 -14.67 -18.05 -18.02
CA THR A 418 -15.08 -19.09 -17.08
C THR A 418 -15.13 -18.50 -15.68
N ALA A 419 -16.30 -18.11 -15.22
CA ALA A 419 -16.47 -17.46 -13.92
C ALA A 419 -17.46 -18.21 -13.04
N VAL A 420 -17.18 -18.28 -11.72
CA VAL A 420 -18.01 -18.96 -10.72
C VAL A 420 -18.21 -18.07 -9.51
N HIS A 421 -19.43 -17.99 -8.99
CA HIS A 421 -19.71 -17.30 -7.73
C HIS A 421 -19.47 -18.25 -6.57
N THR A 422 -18.60 -17.86 -5.66
CA THR A 422 -18.27 -18.57 -4.42
C THR A 422 -18.38 -17.56 -3.27
N PRO A 423 -19.60 -17.40 -2.68
CA PRO A 423 -19.93 -16.28 -1.80
C PRO A 423 -18.99 -16.14 -0.60
N THR A 424 -18.61 -17.24 0.03
CA THR A 424 -17.77 -17.28 1.23
C THR A 424 -16.36 -17.82 0.94
N PHE A 425 -15.46 -17.69 1.90
CA PHE A 425 -14.13 -18.30 1.79
C PHE A 425 -14.18 -19.82 1.87
N ASP A 426 -15.12 -20.39 2.64
CA ASP A 426 -15.33 -21.83 2.71
C ASP A 426 -15.81 -22.36 1.35
N ASP A 427 -16.80 -21.73 0.72
CA ASP A 427 -17.25 -22.10 -0.62
C ASP A 427 -16.12 -21.99 -1.65
N THR A 428 -15.25 -20.99 -1.50
CA THR A 428 -14.10 -20.76 -2.41
C THR A 428 -13.05 -21.85 -2.22
N GLU A 429 -12.66 -22.14 -0.99
CA GLU A 429 -11.69 -23.19 -0.68
C GLU A 429 -12.21 -24.58 -1.13
N ASP A 430 -13.46 -24.89 -0.81
CA ASP A 430 -14.08 -26.16 -1.23
C ASP A 430 -14.10 -26.32 -2.75
N TYR A 431 -14.42 -25.22 -3.48
CA TYR A 431 -14.42 -25.24 -4.93
C TYR A 431 -13.00 -25.42 -5.48
N LEU A 432 -12.02 -24.71 -4.96
CA LEU A 432 -10.62 -24.83 -5.36
C LEU A 432 -10.10 -26.26 -5.13
N ARG A 433 -10.21 -26.77 -3.91
CA ARG A 433 -9.74 -28.13 -3.54
C ARG A 433 -10.36 -29.25 -4.36
N LYS A 434 -11.60 -29.05 -4.83
CA LYS A 434 -12.30 -30.01 -5.66
C LYS A 434 -11.85 -30.00 -7.13
N HIS A 435 -11.32 -28.84 -7.62
CA HIS A 435 -11.11 -28.65 -9.06
C HIS A 435 -9.68 -28.31 -9.46
N TRP A 436 -8.83 -27.81 -8.54
CA TRP A 436 -7.42 -27.54 -8.84
C TRP A 436 -6.64 -28.82 -9.08
N GLN A 437 -5.47 -28.70 -9.69
CA GLN A 437 -4.56 -29.81 -9.98
C GLN A 437 -3.13 -29.39 -9.70
N PRO A 438 -2.22 -30.34 -9.37
CA PRO A 438 -0.80 -30.02 -9.23
C PRO A 438 -0.26 -29.24 -10.44
N GLY A 439 0.48 -28.18 -10.16
CA GLY A 439 1.01 -27.26 -11.16
C GLY A 439 0.08 -26.08 -11.47
N ASP A 440 -1.11 -26.00 -10.88
CA ASP A 440 -1.95 -24.81 -10.99
C ASP A 440 -1.39 -23.66 -10.14
N LEU A 441 -1.77 -22.43 -10.49
CA LEU A 441 -1.48 -21.22 -9.72
C LEU A 441 -2.80 -20.55 -9.33
N VAL A 442 -2.99 -20.30 -8.05
CA VAL A 442 -4.14 -19.56 -7.50
C VAL A 442 -3.68 -18.19 -7.06
N LEU A 443 -4.26 -17.13 -7.64
CA LEU A 443 -4.03 -15.74 -7.26
C LEU A 443 -5.29 -15.14 -6.63
N THR A 444 -5.24 -14.88 -5.33
CA THR A 444 -6.30 -14.14 -4.64
C THR A 444 -6.03 -12.62 -4.76
N MET A 445 -7.08 -11.84 -5.07
CA MET A 445 -6.99 -10.40 -5.35
C MET A 445 -8.05 -9.61 -4.58
N GLY A 446 -7.61 -8.58 -3.87
CA GLY A 446 -8.51 -7.67 -3.16
C GLY A 446 -7.86 -6.94 -1.98
N CYS A 447 -8.39 -5.74 -1.68
CA CYS A 447 -7.92 -4.92 -0.54
C CYS A 447 -8.73 -5.15 0.74
N GLY A 448 -9.79 -5.98 0.68
CA GLY A 448 -10.56 -6.38 1.86
C GLY A 448 -9.82 -7.43 2.70
N ASN A 449 -10.55 -8.45 3.10
CA ASN A 449 -10.04 -9.53 3.94
C ASN A 449 -9.73 -10.84 3.19
N ILE A 450 -9.70 -10.83 1.86
CA ILE A 450 -9.49 -12.05 1.05
C ILE A 450 -8.14 -12.74 1.29
N ASN A 451 -7.14 -12.04 1.80
CA ASN A 451 -5.88 -12.66 2.22
C ASN A 451 -6.11 -13.75 3.29
N GLN A 452 -7.18 -13.63 4.10
CA GLN A 452 -7.54 -14.64 5.09
C GLN A 452 -7.91 -16.01 4.45
N LEU A 453 -8.34 -16.03 3.18
CA LEU A 453 -8.54 -17.27 2.46
C LEU A 453 -7.24 -18.05 2.27
N ASN A 454 -6.14 -17.35 1.95
CA ASN A 454 -4.83 -17.99 1.83
C ASN A 454 -4.33 -18.51 3.19
N ASP A 455 -4.54 -17.72 4.25
CA ASP A 455 -4.20 -18.13 5.62
C ASP A 455 -5.00 -19.36 6.04
N GLN A 456 -6.34 -19.36 5.81
CA GLN A 456 -7.24 -20.47 6.07
C GLN A 456 -6.80 -21.75 5.36
N MET A 457 -6.53 -21.68 4.05
CA MET A 457 -6.07 -22.83 3.26
C MET A 457 -4.76 -23.42 3.81
N ASN A 458 -3.81 -22.56 4.16
CA ASN A 458 -2.54 -22.99 4.75
C ASN A 458 -2.69 -23.57 6.16
N GLU A 459 -3.60 -23.04 6.99
CA GLU A 459 -3.90 -23.57 8.32
C GLU A 459 -4.57 -24.95 8.24
N HIS A 460 -5.55 -25.13 7.34
CA HIS A 460 -6.17 -26.42 7.10
C HIS A 460 -5.17 -27.47 6.63
N GLU A 461 -4.20 -27.09 5.80
CA GLU A 461 -3.16 -28.01 5.35
C GLU A 461 -2.23 -28.45 6.47
N ARG A 462 -1.73 -27.50 7.27
CA ARG A 462 -0.91 -27.80 8.46
C ARG A 462 -1.65 -28.71 9.46
N ALA A 463 -2.97 -28.47 9.63
CA ALA A 463 -3.79 -29.31 10.52
C ALA A 463 -3.91 -30.75 10.01
N LYS A 464 -4.00 -30.97 8.68
CA LYS A 464 -3.99 -32.31 8.08
C LYS A 464 -2.65 -33.02 8.27
N GLU A 465 -1.54 -32.30 8.04
CA GLU A 465 -0.18 -32.83 8.20
C GLU A 465 0.14 -33.19 9.66
N ALA A 466 -0.40 -32.45 10.62
CA ALA A 466 -0.21 -32.69 12.05
C ALA A 466 -0.94 -33.96 12.55
N GLY A 467 -1.89 -34.49 11.80
CA GLY A 467 -2.68 -35.66 12.16
C GLY A 467 -3.65 -35.42 13.33
N PRO A 468 -4.59 -36.33 13.59
CA PRO A 468 -5.44 -36.22 14.79
C PRO A 468 -4.57 -36.43 16.05
N MET A 469 -4.62 -35.44 16.97
CA MET A 469 -4.03 -35.58 18.33
C MET A 469 -4.71 -36.69 19.14
#